data_83c91ef2c0bd799372cbf0d715096427
#
_entry.id   83c91ef2c0bd799372cbf0d715096427
#
_cell.length_a   1.000
_cell.length_b   1.000
_cell.length_c   1.000
_cell.angle_alpha   90.00
_cell.angle_beta   90.00
_cell.angle_gamma   90.00
#
_symmetry.space_group_name_H-M   'P 1'
#
loop_
_entity.id
_entity.type
_entity.pdbx_description
1 polymer ?
#
loop_
_entity_poly.entity_id
_entity_poly.type
_entity_poly.pdbx_seq_one_letter_code
_entity_poly.pdbx_strand_id
1 'polypeptide(L)'
;MPRRAIALAIVLAGCGGSAPPPRPPRPMPSVGPLRTLLPTDAHLVVSAAPRALMTEPATRRVVEAVFDQAQMDRYRARTGVDPRELDELAIAADGDGTVIVARGVADAAFAVREAGERMAPLEASVERPFVRRAGFIGARRADLAALDPRTVAWIDGTPQLAQRTLDAARRPAARRPRARSDLASLREAIGDAPFALFAQRPLELPLDTGIGMLMAQERALAIGVRPAEDGESLRIVAILLGEFPPDAHENFRAFAESIAASDLGAALGAADALSSLTIATDDDGVRAEVRIDAGVLAVGLRTVLSAELRELIDGPDET
;
A
#
# COMPACT_ATOMS: atom_id res chain seq x y z
N MET A 1 -31.64 29.38 -72.88
CA MET A 1 -30.48 29.54 -72.04
C MET A 1 -30.53 28.53 -70.89
N PRO A 2 -29.97 27.32 -71.04
CA PRO A 2 -29.76 26.46 -69.89
C PRO A 2 -28.45 25.66 -70.01
N ARG A 3 -27.32 26.34 -69.97
CA ARG A 3 -25.99 25.68 -69.99
C ARG A 3 -25.05 26.01 -68.86
N ARG A 4 -25.49 26.81 -67.86
CA ARG A 4 -24.68 27.23 -66.71
C ARG A 4 -25.04 26.54 -65.38
N ALA A 5 -26.12 25.73 -65.35
CA ALA A 5 -26.55 25.05 -64.12
C ALA A 5 -25.92 23.67 -63.87
N ILE A 6 -25.28 23.07 -64.90
CA ILE A 6 -24.72 21.69 -64.79
C ILE A 6 -23.26 21.68 -64.28
N ALA A 7 -22.53 22.78 -64.39
CA ALA A 7 -21.13 22.82 -63.92
C ALA A 7 -20.98 23.01 -62.40
N LEU A 8 -22.02 23.41 -61.70
CA LEU A 8 -21.95 23.65 -60.23
C LEU A 8 -22.27 22.41 -59.40
N ALA A 9 -22.90 21.38 -59.96
CA ALA A 9 -23.26 20.14 -59.27
C ALA A 9 -22.13 19.12 -59.18
N ILE A 10 -21.07 19.24 -59.97
CA ILE A 10 -19.96 18.27 -59.99
C ILE A 10 -18.85 18.64 -58.99
N VAL A 11 -18.77 19.90 -58.52
CA VAL A 11 -17.75 20.34 -57.57
C VAL A 11 -18.14 20.04 -56.09
N LEU A 12 -19.43 19.80 -55.80
CA LEU A 12 -19.90 19.47 -54.44
C LEU A 12 -19.91 17.97 -54.14
N ALA A 13 -19.69 17.10 -55.09
CA ALA A 13 -19.67 15.64 -54.90
C ALA A 13 -18.27 15.08 -54.57
N GLY A 14 -17.21 15.92 -54.58
CA GLY A 14 -15.79 15.50 -54.40
C GLY A 14 -15.21 15.62 -52.99
N CYS A 15 -15.93 16.19 -52.01
CA CYS A 15 -15.41 16.39 -50.63
C CYS A 15 -16.04 15.45 -49.58
N GLY A 16 -16.48 14.28 -50.00
CA GLY A 16 -16.80 13.17 -49.09
C GLY A 16 -15.50 12.46 -48.60
N GLY A 17 -14.64 13.18 -47.92
CA GLY A 17 -13.53 12.56 -47.22
C GLY A 17 -14.08 11.64 -46.15
N SER A 18 -13.98 10.33 -46.38
CA SER A 18 -14.26 9.33 -45.34
C SER A 18 -13.45 9.72 -44.11
N ALA A 19 -14.15 10.04 -43.03
CA ALA A 19 -13.44 10.27 -41.74
C ALA A 19 -12.51 9.08 -41.49
N PRO A 20 -11.22 9.31 -41.19
CA PRO A 20 -10.34 8.20 -40.91
C PRO A 20 -10.96 7.36 -39.79
N PRO A 21 -10.88 6.02 -39.88
CA PRO A 21 -11.42 5.16 -38.84
C PRO A 21 -10.89 5.59 -37.48
N PRO A 22 -11.72 5.59 -36.42
CA PRO A 22 -11.27 5.99 -35.10
C PRO A 22 -10.03 5.19 -34.74
N ARG A 23 -8.94 5.90 -34.44
CA ARG A 23 -7.70 5.24 -34.02
C ARG A 23 -8.03 4.34 -32.83
N PRO A 24 -7.60 3.05 -32.87
CA PRO A 24 -7.77 2.19 -31.70
C PRO A 24 -7.21 2.88 -30.47
N PRO A 25 -7.90 2.78 -29.33
CA PRO A 25 -7.41 3.38 -28.10
C PRO A 25 -5.96 2.93 -27.86
N ARG A 26 -5.05 3.87 -27.65
CA ARG A 26 -3.67 3.50 -27.28
C ARG A 26 -3.75 2.66 -26.01
N PRO A 27 -3.08 1.49 -25.98
CA PRO A 27 -3.03 0.70 -24.75
C PRO A 27 -2.45 1.58 -23.64
N MET A 28 -3.07 1.56 -22.47
CA MET A 28 -2.54 2.25 -21.30
C MET A 28 -1.14 1.70 -21.01
N PRO A 29 -0.13 2.54 -20.80
CA PRO A 29 1.20 2.06 -20.48
C PRO A 29 1.16 1.32 -19.15
N SER A 30 1.88 0.21 -19.04
CA SER A 30 2.09 -0.50 -17.78
C SER A 30 2.73 0.46 -16.76
N VAL A 31 2.13 0.49 -15.59
CA VAL A 31 2.60 1.34 -14.50
C VAL A 31 3.75 0.66 -13.77
N GLY A 32 4.95 0.73 -14.05
CA GLY A 32 6.12 0.13 -13.37
C GLY A 32 5.93 -0.24 -11.86
N PRO A 33 6.95 -0.39 -11.05
CA PRO A 33 6.81 -0.76 -9.63
C PRO A 33 5.92 0.23 -8.87
N LEU A 34 4.94 -0.26 -8.08
CA LEU A 34 3.95 0.59 -7.39
C LEU A 34 4.61 1.59 -6.44
N ARG A 35 5.69 1.21 -5.78
CA ARG A 35 6.47 2.09 -4.91
C ARG A 35 6.91 3.41 -5.56
N THR A 36 7.03 3.43 -6.89
CA THR A 36 7.42 4.65 -7.62
C THR A 36 6.26 5.62 -7.84
N LEU A 37 5.06 5.24 -7.45
CA LEU A 37 3.85 6.07 -7.52
C LEU A 37 3.57 6.78 -6.19
N LEU A 38 4.20 6.30 -5.12
CA LEU A 38 4.00 6.83 -3.78
C LEU A 38 4.73 8.17 -3.61
N PRO A 39 4.24 9.06 -2.74
CA PRO A 39 4.94 10.27 -2.36
C PRO A 39 6.35 9.94 -1.84
N THR A 40 7.35 10.73 -2.27
CA THR A 40 8.75 10.52 -1.86
C THR A 40 9.04 11.01 -0.45
N ASP A 41 8.15 11.79 0.11
CA ASP A 41 8.16 12.43 1.43
C ASP A 41 7.21 11.74 2.42
N ALA A 42 6.59 10.62 2.03
CA ALA A 42 5.76 9.84 2.92
C ALA A 42 6.54 9.40 4.17
N HIS A 43 5.94 9.58 5.35
CA HIS A 43 6.56 9.13 6.59
C HIS A 43 6.28 7.66 6.90
N LEU A 44 5.22 7.12 6.35
CA LEU A 44 4.89 5.71 6.47
C LEU A 44 4.64 5.13 5.09
N VAL A 45 5.30 4.00 4.80
CA VAL A 45 5.08 3.22 3.59
C VAL A 45 4.89 1.76 3.97
N VAL A 46 3.80 1.16 3.50
CA VAL A 46 3.57 -0.28 3.61
C VAL A 46 3.61 -0.87 2.21
N SER A 47 4.28 -1.99 2.05
CA SER A 47 4.23 -2.80 0.83
C SER A 47 3.85 -4.22 1.18
N ALA A 48 2.96 -4.82 0.39
CA ALA A 48 2.55 -6.19 0.55
C ALA A 48 2.39 -6.88 -0.80
N ALA A 49 2.59 -8.18 -0.83
CA ALA A 49 2.26 -9.09 -1.91
C ALA A 49 1.13 -10.03 -1.45
N PRO A 50 -0.15 -9.57 -1.45
CA PRO A 50 -1.25 -10.30 -0.83
C PRO A 50 -1.40 -11.73 -1.33
N ARG A 51 -1.27 -11.96 -2.65
CA ARG A 51 -1.30 -13.31 -3.23
C ARG A 51 -0.18 -14.20 -2.66
N ALA A 52 1.02 -13.68 -2.50
CA ALA A 52 2.12 -14.42 -1.91
C ALA A 52 1.86 -14.73 -0.43
N LEU A 53 1.33 -13.76 0.34
CA LEU A 53 0.92 -13.97 1.72
C LEU A 53 -0.14 -15.07 1.88
N MET A 54 -1.06 -15.18 0.91
CA MET A 54 -2.11 -16.22 0.91
C MET A 54 -1.61 -17.57 0.39
N THR A 55 -0.48 -17.62 -0.29
CA THR A 55 0.09 -18.88 -0.82
C THR A 55 0.84 -19.64 0.26
N GLU A 56 1.61 -18.94 1.08
CA GLU A 56 2.43 -19.53 2.12
C GLU A 56 1.62 -19.88 3.37
N PRO A 57 1.69 -21.10 3.92
CA PRO A 57 0.83 -21.55 5.02
C PRO A 57 0.93 -20.67 6.27
N ALA A 58 2.13 -20.29 6.69
CA ALA A 58 2.35 -19.48 7.88
C ALA A 58 1.73 -18.09 7.75
N THR A 59 2.01 -17.37 6.66
CA THR A 59 1.44 -16.02 6.43
C THR A 59 -0.05 -16.07 6.18
N ARG A 60 -0.56 -17.09 5.44
CA ARG A 60 -1.99 -17.28 5.22
C ARG A 60 -2.75 -17.45 6.53
N ARG A 61 -2.23 -18.28 7.46
CA ARG A 61 -2.84 -18.48 8.78
C ARG A 61 -3.01 -17.16 9.54
N VAL A 62 -2.02 -16.29 9.49
CA VAL A 62 -2.09 -14.96 10.13
C VAL A 62 -3.08 -14.05 9.42
N VAL A 63 -3.05 -13.98 8.09
CA VAL A 63 -3.98 -13.14 7.30
C VAL A 63 -5.43 -13.57 7.54
N GLU A 64 -5.74 -14.87 7.50
CA GLU A 64 -7.09 -15.41 7.75
C GLU A 64 -7.55 -15.23 9.20
N ALA A 65 -6.63 -15.11 10.15
CA ALA A 65 -6.97 -14.80 11.53
C ALA A 65 -7.39 -13.34 11.72
N VAL A 66 -6.79 -12.43 10.97
CA VAL A 66 -7.06 -10.99 11.00
C VAL A 66 -8.26 -10.64 10.11
N PHE A 67 -8.30 -11.20 8.91
CA PHE A 67 -9.34 -10.97 7.91
C PHE A 67 -10.00 -12.31 7.58
N ASP A 68 -11.15 -12.59 8.16
CA ASP A 68 -11.87 -13.82 7.84
C ASP A 68 -12.36 -13.83 6.39
N GLN A 69 -12.66 -15.01 5.88
CA GLN A 69 -13.07 -15.19 4.50
C GLN A 69 -14.35 -14.41 4.16
N ALA A 70 -15.30 -14.37 5.10
CA ALA A 70 -16.55 -13.65 4.90
C ALA A 70 -16.32 -12.13 4.82
N GLN A 71 -15.38 -11.58 5.59
CA GLN A 71 -14.98 -10.18 5.49
C GLN A 71 -14.35 -9.88 4.14
N MET A 72 -13.44 -10.71 3.64
CA MET A 72 -12.84 -10.54 2.33
C MET A 72 -13.87 -10.64 1.21
N ASP A 73 -14.83 -11.56 1.33
CA ASP A 73 -15.92 -11.71 0.35
C ASP A 73 -16.87 -10.50 0.36
N ARG A 74 -17.19 -9.95 1.53
CA ARG A 74 -17.96 -8.69 1.64
C ARG A 74 -17.19 -7.52 1.03
N TYR A 75 -15.89 -7.42 1.31
CA TYR A 75 -15.05 -6.38 0.70
C TYR A 75 -15.04 -6.48 -0.82
N ARG A 76 -14.86 -7.70 -1.38
CA ARG A 76 -14.93 -7.96 -2.82
C ARG A 76 -16.29 -7.58 -3.39
N ALA A 77 -17.39 -7.98 -2.77
CA ALA A 77 -18.74 -7.65 -3.22
C ALA A 77 -18.98 -6.13 -3.23
N ARG A 78 -18.39 -5.40 -2.27
CA ARG A 78 -18.55 -3.95 -2.14
C ARG A 78 -17.66 -3.16 -3.11
N THR A 79 -16.45 -3.61 -3.34
CA THR A 79 -15.43 -2.82 -4.07
C THR A 79 -15.13 -3.35 -5.47
N GLY A 80 -15.56 -4.57 -5.79
CA GLY A 80 -15.14 -5.29 -7.01
C GLY A 80 -13.68 -5.79 -6.98
N VAL A 81 -12.97 -5.59 -5.86
CA VAL A 81 -11.56 -5.97 -5.70
C VAL A 81 -11.45 -7.12 -4.70
N ASP A 82 -10.85 -8.23 -5.11
CA ASP A 82 -10.51 -9.31 -4.19
C ASP A 82 -9.10 -9.08 -3.60
N PRO A 83 -8.97 -8.80 -2.29
CA PRO A 83 -7.66 -8.57 -1.69
C PRO A 83 -6.71 -9.76 -1.83
N ARG A 84 -7.24 -11.00 -1.90
CA ARG A 84 -6.45 -12.24 -2.02
C ARG A 84 -5.79 -12.41 -3.38
N GLU A 85 -6.35 -11.76 -4.42
CA GLU A 85 -5.87 -11.86 -5.79
C GLU A 85 -4.89 -10.74 -6.18
N LEU A 86 -4.65 -9.79 -5.29
CA LEU A 86 -3.73 -8.71 -5.56
C LEU A 86 -2.28 -9.21 -5.61
N ASP A 87 -1.59 -8.84 -6.67
CA ASP A 87 -0.17 -9.16 -6.87
C ASP A 87 0.72 -8.28 -5.99
N GLU A 88 0.36 -6.99 -5.88
CA GLU A 88 1.12 -5.98 -5.14
C GLU A 88 0.16 -4.93 -4.55
N LEU A 89 0.37 -4.57 -3.31
CA LEU A 89 -0.29 -3.47 -2.61
C LEU A 89 0.77 -2.54 -2.04
N ALA A 90 0.60 -1.25 -2.26
CA ALA A 90 1.47 -0.24 -1.69
C ALA A 90 0.62 0.88 -1.08
N ILE A 91 0.91 1.22 0.17
CA ILE A 91 0.24 2.28 0.93
C ILE A 91 1.28 3.29 1.37
N ALA A 92 0.98 4.55 1.25
CA ALA A 92 1.81 5.62 1.80
C ALA A 92 0.93 6.62 2.54
N ALA A 93 1.40 7.07 3.69
CA ALA A 93 0.77 8.13 4.44
C ALA A 93 1.76 9.29 4.67
N ASP A 94 1.27 10.50 4.52
CA ASP A 94 1.98 11.73 4.82
C ASP A 94 1.03 12.77 5.46
N GLY A 95 1.51 13.99 5.71
CA GLY A 95 0.66 15.05 6.27
C GLY A 95 -0.48 15.51 5.35
N ASP A 96 -0.41 15.18 4.05
CA ASP A 96 -1.42 15.55 3.05
C ASP A 96 -2.51 14.47 2.89
N GLY A 97 -2.29 13.25 3.42
CA GLY A 97 -3.25 12.15 3.35
C GLY A 97 -2.64 10.79 3.11
N THR A 98 -3.42 9.90 2.52
CA THR A 98 -3.06 8.51 2.27
C THR A 98 -3.20 8.16 0.79
N VAL A 99 -2.22 7.48 0.24
CA VAL A 99 -2.24 6.89 -1.11
C VAL A 99 -2.19 5.39 -0.99
N ILE A 100 -3.17 4.71 -1.56
CA ILE A 100 -3.22 3.25 -1.68
C ILE A 100 -3.17 2.91 -3.17
N VAL A 101 -2.21 2.09 -3.58
CA VAL A 101 -2.13 1.59 -4.96
C VAL A 101 -2.12 0.07 -4.92
N ALA A 102 -3.03 -0.54 -5.67
CA ALA A 102 -3.17 -1.99 -5.74
C ALA A 102 -3.05 -2.48 -7.18
N ARG A 103 -2.28 -3.54 -7.40
CA ARG A 103 -2.13 -4.25 -8.67
C ARG A 103 -2.65 -5.67 -8.54
N GLY A 104 -3.21 -6.19 -9.62
CA GLY A 104 -3.82 -7.52 -9.67
C GLY A 104 -5.33 -7.47 -9.75
N VAL A 105 -5.93 -6.28 -9.80
CA VAL A 105 -7.38 -6.09 -10.01
C VAL A 105 -7.76 -6.65 -11.37
N ALA A 106 -8.89 -7.37 -11.46
CA ALA A 106 -9.34 -8.00 -12.71
C ALA A 106 -9.68 -6.96 -13.80
N ASP A 107 -10.39 -5.90 -13.43
CA ASP A 107 -10.71 -4.75 -14.28
C ASP A 107 -10.67 -3.47 -13.42
N ALA A 108 -9.58 -2.75 -13.54
CA ALA A 108 -9.36 -1.53 -12.77
C ALA A 108 -10.35 -0.41 -13.15
N ALA A 109 -10.71 -0.30 -14.43
CA ALA A 109 -11.64 0.73 -14.87
C ALA A 109 -13.05 0.47 -14.35
N PHE A 110 -13.49 -0.79 -14.37
CA PHE A 110 -14.77 -1.20 -13.78
C PHE A 110 -14.79 -0.93 -12.28
N ALA A 111 -13.77 -1.37 -11.54
CA ALA A 111 -13.69 -1.16 -10.10
C ALA A 111 -13.76 0.33 -9.70
N VAL A 112 -13.10 1.21 -10.47
CA VAL A 112 -13.16 2.66 -10.23
C VAL A 112 -14.54 3.24 -10.51
N ARG A 113 -15.25 2.76 -11.54
CA ARG A 113 -16.61 3.22 -11.83
C ARG A 113 -17.57 2.80 -10.73
N GLU A 114 -17.59 1.52 -10.38
CA GLU A 114 -18.45 0.95 -9.33
C GLU A 114 -18.23 1.64 -7.97
N ALA A 115 -16.97 1.78 -7.55
CA ALA A 115 -16.66 2.47 -6.31
C ALA A 115 -17.03 3.97 -6.38
N GLY A 116 -16.84 4.59 -7.54
CA GLY A 116 -17.19 5.99 -7.77
C GLY A 116 -18.69 6.30 -7.70
N GLU A 117 -19.57 5.34 -8.00
CA GLU A 117 -21.02 5.51 -7.88
C GLU A 117 -21.49 5.71 -6.43
N ARG A 118 -20.68 5.28 -5.47
CA ARG A 118 -20.94 5.43 -4.03
C ARG A 118 -20.37 6.72 -3.43
N MET A 119 -19.68 7.51 -4.23
CA MET A 119 -19.11 8.77 -3.81
C MET A 119 -20.08 9.91 -4.11
N ALA A 120 -20.21 10.88 -3.22
CA ALA A 120 -20.79 12.16 -3.56
C ALA A 120 -19.84 12.88 -4.55
N PRO A 121 -20.21 13.09 -5.82
CA PRO A 121 -19.29 13.57 -6.84
C PRO A 121 -18.84 15.01 -6.55
N LEU A 122 -17.55 15.27 -6.61
CA LEU A 122 -16.95 16.59 -6.49
C LEU A 122 -16.70 17.22 -7.88
N GLU A 123 -16.28 16.40 -8.83
CA GLU A 123 -15.89 16.81 -10.17
C GLU A 123 -16.54 15.90 -11.21
N ALA A 124 -16.59 16.38 -12.47
CA ALA A 124 -17.01 15.53 -13.58
C ALA A 124 -16.09 14.31 -13.72
N SER A 125 -16.69 13.16 -14.00
CA SER A 125 -15.96 11.93 -14.26
C SER A 125 -14.98 12.09 -15.42
N VAL A 126 -13.76 11.60 -15.27
CA VAL A 126 -12.72 11.61 -16.30
C VAL A 126 -12.50 10.19 -16.79
N GLU A 127 -12.53 10.00 -18.12
CA GLU A 127 -12.33 8.68 -18.75
C GLU A 127 -10.94 8.54 -19.40
N ARG A 128 -10.23 9.67 -19.62
CA ARG A 128 -8.91 9.68 -20.27
C ARG A 128 -8.00 10.75 -19.66
N PRO A 129 -6.68 10.50 -19.54
CA PRO A 129 -5.95 9.26 -19.89
C PRO A 129 -6.22 8.10 -18.94
N PHE A 130 -6.78 8.36 -17.74
CA PHE A 130 -7.18 7.41 -16.73
C PHE A 130 -8.68 7.52 -16.47
N VAL A 131 -9.34 6.40 -16.21
CA VAL A 131 -10.68 6.44 -15.60
C VAL A 131 -10.49 6.98 -14.19
N ARG A 132 -11.11 8.12 -13.87
CA ARG A 132 -10.97 8.78 -12.56
C ARG A 132 -12.34 9.21 -12.05
N ARG A 133 -12.52 9.06 -10.77
CA ARG A 133 -13.64 9.59 -9.98
C ARG A 133 -13.08 10.38 -8.80
N ALA A 134 -13.58 11.59 -8.59
CA ALA A 134 -13.25 12.41 -7.44
C ALA A 134 -14.53 12.79 -6.72
N GLY A 135 -14.55 12.64 -5.41
CA GLY A 135 -15.75 12.88 -4.61
C GLY A 135 -15.49 12.78 -3.13
N PHE A 136 -16.57 12.65 -2.38
CA PHE A 136 -16.54 12.46 -0.93
C PHE A 136 -17.11 11.09 -0.56
N ILE A 137 -16.45 10.42 0.40
CA ILE A 137 -16.97 9.26 1.12
C ILE A 137 -17.17 9.72 2.56
N GLY A 138 -18.43 9.90 2.94
CA GLY A 138 -18.72 10.64 4.19
C GLY A 138 -18.17 12.07 4.11
N ALA A 139 -17.36 12.45 5.09
CA ALA A 139 -16.73 13.78 5.13
C ALA A 139 -15.33 13.83 4.48
N ARG A 140 -14.79 12.69 4.01
CA ARG A 140 -13.43 12.60 3.47
C ARG A 140 -13.44 12.70 1.96
N ARG A 141 -12.57 13.57 1.43
CA ARG A 141 -12.30 13.62 -0.01
C ARG A 141 -11.53 12.38 -0.43
N ALA A 142 -11.96 11.75 -1.51
CA ALA A 142 -11.25 10.65 -2.13
C ALA A 142 -11.16 10.83 -3.65
N ASP A 143 -10.04 10.41 -4.21
CA ASP A 143 -9.82 10.29 -5.65
C ASP A 143 -9.52 8.82 -5.99
N LEU A 144 -10.28 8.27 -6.92
CA LEU A 144 -10.10 6.91 -7.44
C LEU A 144 -9.60 7.00 -8.88
N ALA A 145 -8.61 6.19 -9.23
CA ALA A 145 -8.11 6.15 -10.61
C ALA A 145 -7.68 4.73 -11.02
N ALA A 146 -8.06 4.34 -12.24
CA ALA A 146 -7.50 3.17 -12.92
C ALA A 146 -6.24 3.62 -13.67
N LEU A 147 -5.08 3.25 -13.17
CA LEU A 147 -3.78 3.69 -13.70
C LEU A 147 -3.32 2.87 -14.89
N ASP A 148 -3.71 1.60 -14.94
CA ASP A 148 -3.60 0.67 -16.05
C ASP A 148 -4.73 -0.39 -15.94
N PRO A 149 -4.86 -1.37 -16.85
CA PRO A 149 -5.98 -2.33 -16.81
C PRO A 149 -6.11 -3.13 -15.50
N ARG A 150 -5.02 -3.26 -14.73
CA ARG A 150 -4.97 -4.09 -13.52
C ARG A 150 -4.54 -3.32 -12.27
N THR A 151 -4.33 -2.01 -12.37
CA THR A 151 -3.81 -1.18 -11.26
C THR A 151 -4.78 -0.07 -10.92
N VAL A 152 -5.21 -0.02 -9.68
CA VAL A 152 -6.05 1.05 -9.12
C VAL A 152 -5.27 1.87 -8.11
N ALA A 153 -5.58 3.16 -8.03
CA ALA A 153 -5.15 4.04 -6.96
C ALA A 153 -6.37 4.58 -6.22
N TRP A 154 -6.28 4.61 -4.91
CA TRP A 154 -7.16 5.31 -4.00
C TRP A 154 -6.34 6.34 -3.25
N ILE A 155 -6.78 7.60 -3.31
CA ILE A 155 -6.07 8.72 -2.69
C ILE A 155 -7.08 9.43 -1.80
N ASP A 156 -6.84 9.36 -0.49
CA ASP A 156 -7.62 10.06 0.54
C ASP A 156 -6.78 11.24 1.03
N GLY A 157 -7.20 12.47 0.74
CA GLY A 157 -6.44 13.64 1.15
C GLY A 157 -6.59 14.85 0.23
N THR A 158 -5.51 15.64 0.14
CA THR A 158 -5.51 16.89 -0.59
C THR A 158 -5.57 16.72 -2.12
N PRO A 159 -6.13 17.68 -2.88
CA PRO A 159 -6.07 17.66 -4.34
C PRO A 159 -4.64 17.58 -4.89
N GLN A 160 -3.69 18.17 -4.17
CA GLN A 160 -2.27 18.18 -4.54
C GLN A 160 -1.67 16.77 -4.45
N LEU A 161 -2.02 15.99 -3.42
CA LEU A 161 -1.61 14.60 -3.28
C LEU A 161 -2.11 13.77 -4.46
N ALA A 162 -3.40 13.90 -4.79
CA ALA A 162 -4.00 13.22 -5.94
C ALA A 162 -3.30 13.60 -7.25
N GLN A 163 -3.05 14.89 -7.48
CA GLN A 163 -2.36 15.36 -8.67
C GLN A 163 -0.93 14.80 -8.76
N ARG A 164 -0.14 14.84 -7.66
CA ARG A 164 1.22 14.29 -7.62
C ARG A 164 1.24 12.81 -7.98
N THR A 165 0.35 12.01 -7.41
CA THR A 165 0.24 10.56 -7.67
C THR A 165 -0.11 10.27 -9.13
N LEU A 166 -1.11 10.97 -9.69
CA LEU A 166 -1.52 10.80 -11.08
C LEU A 166 -0.44 11.26 -12.07
N ASP A 167 0.28 12.33 -11.77
CA ASP A 167 1.39 12.80 -12.60
C ASP A 167 2.57 11.82 -12.54
N ALA A 168 2.84 11.19 -11.38
CA ALA A 168 3.81 10.12 -11.29
C ALA A 168 3.42 8.93 -12.17
N ALA A 169 2.13 8.55 -12.19
CA ALA A 169 1.63 7.47 -13.04
C ALA A 169 1.78 7.76 -14.55
N ARG A 170 1.66 9.02 -14.97
CA ARG A 170 1.85 9.45 -16.37
C ARG A 170 3.30 9.41 -16.83
N ARG A 171 4.26 9.50 -15.90
CA ARG A 171 5.69 9.53 -16.23
C ARG A 171 6.23 8.11 -16.40
N PRO A 172 7.16 7.86 -17.35
CA PRO A 172 7.90 6.62 -17.39
C PRO A 172 8.62 6.37 -16.06
N ALA A 173 8.64 5.11 -15.60
CA ALA A 173 9.21 4.76 -14.29
C ALA A 173 10.63 5.31 -14.08
N ALA A 174 11.47 5.30 -15.13
CA ALA A 174 12.83 5.85 -15.07
C ALA A 174 12.92 7.37 -14.82
N ARG A 175 11.83 8.11 -15.02
CA ARG A 175 11.75 9.57 -14.82
C ARG A 175 10.99 9.98 -13.56
N ARG A 176 10.58 9.01 -12.74
CA ARG A 176 9.90 9.29 -11.48
C ARG A 176 10.91 9.69 -10.41
N PRO A 177 10.51 10.52 -9.45
CA PRO A 177 11.35 10.80 -8.30
C PRO A 177 11.78 9.51 -7.60
N ARG A 178 13.00 9.47 -7.12
CA ARG A 178 13.49 8.34 -6.31
C ARG A 178 13.11 8.58 -4.85
N ALA A 179 12.86 7.49 -4.13
CA ALA A 179 12.74 7.55 -2.68
C ALA A 179 14.03 8.11 -2.07
N ARG A 180 13.93 8.65 -0.86
CA ARG A 180 15.11 9.09 -0.09
C ARG A 180 16.10 7.94 0.07
N SER A 181 17.38 8.26 0.25
CA SER A 181 18.46 7.27 0.37
C SER A 181 18.18 6.22 1.45
N ASP A 182 17.70 6.68 2.62
CA ASP A 182 17.43 5.80 3.77
C ASP A 182 16.36 4.73 3.46
N LEU A 183 15.26 5.12 2.80
CA LEU A 183 14.25 4.14 2.36
C LEU A 183 14.78 3.17 1.31
N ALA A 184 15.69 3.61 0.45
CA ALA A 184 16.29 2.73 -0.54
C ALA A 184 17.19 1.70 0.12
N SER A 185 18.04 2.12 1.07
CA SER A 185 18.91 1.24 1.85
C SER A 185 18.10 0.25 2.70
N LEU A 186 17.05 0.71 3.38
CA LEU A 186 16.17 -0.15 4.17
C LEU A 186 15.47 -1.21 3.30
N ARG A 187 15.03 -0.85 2.10
CA ARG A 187 14.41 -1.79 1.18
C ARG A 187 15.39 -2.87 0.72
N GLU A 188 16.62 -2.48 0.42
CA GLU A 188 17.67 -3.43 0.05
C GLU A 188 17.96 -4.39 1.23
N ALA A 189 18.07 -3.87 2.44
CA ALA A 189 18.34 -4.66 3.64
C ALA A 189 17.19 -5.59 4.06
N ILE A 190 15.92 -5.19 3.83
CA ILE A 190 14.75 -6.05 4.06
C ILE A 190 14.61 -7.08 2.94
N GLY A 191 15.00 -6.75 1.69
CA GLY A 191 14.88 -7.63 0.53
C GLY A 191 13.44 -7.92 0.13
N ASP A 192 13.20 -9.10 -0.48
CA ASP A 192 11.90 -9.51 -1.02
C ASP A 192 10.96 -10.08 0.07
N ALA A 193 10.62 -9.28 1.07
CA ALA A 193 9.64 -9.64 2.07
C ALA A 193 8.21 -9.46 1.49
N PRO A 194 7.32 -10.48 1.61
CA PRO A 194 5.94 -10.36 1.11
C PRO A 194 5.10 -9.35 1.89
N PHE A 195 5.56 -8.92 3.05
CA PHE A 195 5.07 -7.76 3.77
C PHE A 195 6.25 -6.94 4.29
N ALA A 196 6.22 -5.63 4.07
CA ALA A 196 7.20 -4.71 4.64
C ALA A 196 6.55 -3.36 4.98
N LEU A 197 6.96 -2.82 6.12
CA LEU A 197 6.62 -1.49 6.60
C LEU A 197 7.90 -0.66 6.67
N PHE A 198 7.82 0.57 6.23
CA PHE A 198 8.92 1.55 6.31
C PHE A 198 8.38 2.82 6.94
N ALA A 199 9.06 3.33 7.94
CA ALA A 199 8.77 4.62 8.55
C ALA A 199 9.97 5.55 8.42
N GLN A 200 9.70 6.82 8.18
CA GLN A 200 10.70 7.90 8.21
C GLN A 200 10.29 8.89 9.29
N ARG A 201 11.24 9.39 10.01
CA ARG A 201 11.16 10.23 11.21
C ARG A 201 10.96 9.39 12.48
N PRO A 202 11.49 9.93 13.62
CA PRO A 202 11.28 9.28 14.90
C PRO A 202 9.77 9.02 15.11
N LEU A 203 9.43 7.82 15.48
CA LEU A 203 8.11 7.57 16.03
C LEU A 203 8.00 8.41 17.31
N GLU A 204 6.99 9.27 17.41
CA GLU A 204 6.73 10.07 18.60
C GLU A 204 6.28 9.16 19.74
N LEU A 205 7.24 8.53 20.40
CA LEU A 205 7.00 7.75 21.60
C LEU A 205 7.30 8.61 22.84
N PRO A 206 6.63 8.36 23.98
CA PRO A 206 6.92 9.06 25.22
C PRO A 206 8.43 8.93 25.60
N LEU A 207 9.11 10.05 25.73
CA LEU A 207 10.55 10.09 26.02
C LEU A 207 10.93 9.63 27.44
N ASP A 208 9.94 9.47 28.31
CA ASP A 208 10.09 8.92 29.66
C ASP A 208 10.29 7.41 29.69
N THR A 209 10.13 6.75 28.54
CA THR A 209 10.42 5.34 28.37
C THR A 209 11.81 5.13 27.75
N GLY A 210 12.54 4.10 28.19
CA GLY A 210 13.85 3.76 27.62
C GLY A 210 13.79 3.56 26.11
N ILE A 211 12.67 3.04 25.59
CA ILE A 211 12.43 2.91 24.15
C ILE A 211 12.22 4.27 23.47
N GLY A 212 11.52 5.21 24.11
CA GLY A 212 11.32 6.55 23.57
C GLY A 212 12.66 7.26 23.33
N MET A 213 13.61 7.14 24.26
CA MET A 213 14.96 7.69 24.09
C MET A 213 15.73 7.01 22.95
N LEU A 214 15.63 5.68 22.81
CA LEU A 214 16.26 4.96 21.69
C LEU A 214 15.63 5.35 20.34
N MET A 215 14.31 5.39 20.27
CA MET A 215 13.58 5.75 19.06
C MET A 215 13.73 7.22 18.67
N ALA A 216 14.08 8.11 19.62
CA ALA A 216 14.40 9.50 19.31
C ALA A 216 15.67 9.67 18.47
N GLN A 217 16.55 8.67 18.43
CA GLN A 217 17.77 8.65 17.63
C GLN A 217 17.57 8.00 16.26
N GLU A 218 16.39 7.41 16.03
CA GLU A 218 16.03 6.78 14.77
C GLU A 218 15.79 7.83 13.69
N ARG A 219 16.34 7.61 12.49
CA ARG A 219 16.07 8.37 11.29
C ARG A 219 15.06 7.68 10.38
N ALA A 220 15.10 6.36 10.37
CA ALA A 220 14.20 5.53 9.58
C ALA A 220 14.13 4.11 10.15
N LEU A 221 12.97 3.49 10.02
CA LEU A 221 12.67 2.13 10.46
C LEU A 221 12.15 1.31 9.26
N ALA A 222 12.53 0.04 9.21
CA ALA A 222 11.86 -0.95 8.38
C ALA A 222 11.52 -2.20 9.18
N ILE A 223 10.35 -2.78 8.91
CA ILE A 223 9.96 -4.09 9.41
C ILE A 223 9.59 -4.95 8.20
N GLY A 224 10.23 -6.10 8.04
CA GLY A 224 9.91 -7.09 7.03
C GLY A 224 9.40 -8.37 7.67
N VAL A 225 8.37 -8.96 7.07
CA VAL A 225 7.81 -10.25 7.51
C VAL A 225 7.87 -11.23 6.36
N ARG A 226 8.41 -12.43 6.61
CA ARG A 226 8.48 -13.52 5.66
C ARG A 226 8.25 -14.87 6.33
N PRO A 227 7.83 -15.92 5.61
CA PRO A 227 7.82 -17.26 6.15
C PRO A 227 9.22 -17.66 6.59
N ALA A 228 9.31 -18.43 7.68
CA ALA A 228 10.54 -19.10 8.05
C ALA A 228 10.69 -20.43 7.26
N GLU A 229 11.88 -21.02 7.29
CA GLU A 229 12.18 -22.25 6.53
C GLU A 229 11.36 -23.45 6.99
N ASP A 230 10.87 -23.43 8.24
CA ASP A 230 10.02 -24.50 8.80
C ASP A 230 8.58 -24.49 8.23
N GLY A 231 8.17 -23.42 7.53
CA GLY A 231 6.82 -23.25 6.97
C GLY A 231 5.71 -23.04 8.01
N GLU A 232 6.02 -23.02 9.31
CA GLU A 232 5.07 -22.86 10.42
C GLU A 232 5.24 -21.54 11.14
N SER A 233 6.46 -20.99 11.11
CA SER A 233 6.84 -19.75 11.77
C SER A 233 6.96 -18.59 10.77
N LEU A 234 6.91 -17.38 11.31
CA LEU A 234 7.25 -16.14 10.61
C LEU A 234 8.59 -15.62 11.11
N ARG A 235 9.42 -15.21 10.18
CA ARG A 235 10.64 -14.45 10.43
C ARG A 235 10.34 -12.97 10.30
N ILE A 236 10.50 -12.23 11.39
CA ILE A 236 10.32 -10.79 11.44
C ILE A 236 11.71 -10.16 11.56
N VAL A 237 11.99 -9.21 10.67
CA VAL A 237 13.24 -8.44 10.66
C VAL A 237 12.89 -6.98 10.86
N ALA A 238 13.44 -6.36 11.88
CA ALA A 238 13.37 -4.92 12.11
C ALA A 238 14.75 -4.31 11.89
N ILE A 239 14.82 -3.20 11.17
CA ILE A 239 16.04 -2.44 10.91
C ILE A 239 15.77 -1.00 11.25
N LEU A 240 16.57 -0.44 12.15
CA LEU A 240 16.53 0.95 12.56
C LEU A 240 17.81 1.63 12.09
N LEU A 241 17.67 2.67 11.28
CA LEU A 241 18.81 3.51 10.89
C LEU A 241 18.89 4.71 11.86
N GLY A 242 20.08 4.98 12.37
CA GLY A 242 20.31 6.05 13.32
C GLY A 242 21.71 5.99 13.94
N GLU A 243 21.99 6.94 14.80
CA GLU A 243 23.24 6.97 15.57
C GLU A 243 22.96 6.40 16.96
N PHE A 244 23.21 5.12 17.15
CA PHE A 244 22.93 4.44 18.41
C PHE A 244 24.20 4.30 19.26
N PRO A 245 24.08 4.34 20.60
CA PRO A 245 25.21 4.13 21.48
C PRO A 245 25.71 2.68 21.39
N PRO A 246 26.97 2.39 21.79
CA PRO A 246 27.55 1.05 21.68
C PRO A 246 26.79 -0.04 22.44
N ASP A 247 26.06 0.32 23.51
CA ASP A 247 25.24 -0.56 24.34
C ASP A 247 23.77 -0.67 23.83
N ALA A 248 23.46 -0.11 22.67
CA ALA A 248 22.10 -0.13 22.13
C ALA A 248 21.51 -1.54 22.04
N HIS A 249 22.32 -2.55 21.70
CA HIS A 249 21.86 -3.92 21.61
C HIS A 249 21.32 -4.46 22.96
N GLU A 250 21.90 -4.06 24.11
CA GLU A 250 21.40 -4.43 25.43
C GLU A 250 20.07 -3.75 25.73
N ASN A 251 19.95 -2.47 25.40
CA ASN A 251 18.75 -1.70 25.58
C ASN A 251 17.59 -2.21 24.71
N PHE A 252 17.85 -2.58 23.45
CA PHE A 252 16.86 -3.20 22.57
C PHE A 252 16.44 -4.59 23.06
N ARG A 253 17.36 -5.38 23.62
CA ARG A 253 17.05 -6.66 24.24
C ARG A 253 16.15 -6.47 25.46
N ALA A 254 16.50 -5.59 26.38
CA ALA A 254 15.70 -5.28 27.56
C ALA A 254 14.29 -4.79 27.18
N PHE A 255 14.19 -4.00 26.11
CA PHE A 255 12.90 -3.58 25.57
C PHE A 255 12.08 -4.76 25.03
N ALA A 256 12.68 -5.65 24.23
CA ALA A 256 12.01 -6.84 23.71
C ALA A 256 11.51 -7.75 24.86
N GLU A 257 12.32 -7.91 25.92
CA GLU A 257 11.95 -8.65 27.14
C GLU A 257 10.77 -7.99 27.87
N SER A 258 10.77 -6.66 27.95
CA SER A 258 9.65 -5.89 28.53
C SER A 258 8.35 -6.06 27.72
N ILE A 259 8.42 -6.01 26.38
CA ILE A 259 7.25 -6.32 25.53
C ILE A 259 6.79 -7.73 25.79
N ALA A 260 7.68 -8.71 25.76
CA ALA A 260 7.32 -10.11 25.94
C ALA A 260 6.67 -10.40 27.29
N ALA A 261 7.06 -9.66 28.32
CA ALA A 261 6.48 -9.75 29.66
C ALA A 261 5.12 -9.05 29.80
N SER A 262 4.73 -8.23 28.83
CA SER A 262 3.40 -7.56 28.83
C SER A 262 2.28 -8.51 28.43
N ASP A 263 1.04 -8.18 28.84
CA ASP A 263 -0.15 -8.93 28.44
C ASP A 263 -0.29 -9.03 26.91
N LEU A 264 0.04 -7.95 26.19
CA LEU A 264 0.04 -7.92 24.74
C LEU A 264 1.11 -8.85 24.18
N GLY A 265 2.33 -8.78 24.71
CA GLY A 265 3.43 -9.66 24.26
C GLY A 265 3.13 -11.13 24.52
N ALA A 266 2.56 -11.46 25.69
CA ALA A 266 2.13 -12.79 26.01
C ALA A 266 1.04 -13.29 25.03
N ALA A 267 0.04 -12.47 24.72
CA ALA A 267 -1.01 -12.78 23.76
C ALA A 267 -0.46 -13.03 22.35
N LEU A 268 0.57 -12.28 21.94
CA LEU A 268 1.21 -12.41 20.63
C LEU A 268 2.28 -13.50 20.54
N GLY A 269 2.59 -14.22 21.66
CA GLY A 269 3.63 -15.24 21.70
C GLY A 269 5.06 -14.69 21.73
N ALA A 270 5.23 -13.44 22.15
CA ALA A 270 6.54 -12.77 22.16
C ALA A 270 7.51 -13.42 23.16
N ALA A 271 7.02 -14.01 24.26
CA ALA A 271 7.84 -14.68 25.25
C ALA A 271 8.61 -15.88 24.67
N ASP A 272 7.94 -16.74 23.90
CA ASP A 272 8.56 -17.87 23.24
C ASP A 272 9.51 -17.42 22.12
N ALA A 273 9.14 -16.35 21.42
CA ALA A 273 9.91 -15.78 20.33
C ALA A 273 11.26 -15.20 20.78
N LEU A 274 11.39 -14.73 22.03
CA LEU A 274 12.64 -14.18 22.58
C LEU A 274 13.83 -15.14 22.49
N SER A 275 13.60 -16.45 22.57
CA SER A 275 14.66 -17.45 22.45
C SER A 275 15.36 -17.41 21.08
N SER A 276 14.70 -16.91 20.05
CA SER A 276 15.19 -16.79 18.68
C SER A 276 15.70 -15.36 18.36
N LEU A 277 15.54 -14.41 19.29
CA LEU A 277 15.89 -13.01 19.07
C LEU A 277 17.38 -12.84 18.89
N THR A 278 17.78 -12.32 17.76
CA THR A 278 19.13 -11.85 17.47
C THR A 278 19.12 -10.34 17.26
N ILE A 279 20.10 -9.64 17.85
CA ILE A 279 20.28 -8.20 17.67
C ILE A 279 21.73 -7.97 17.26
N ALA A 280 21.92 -7.26 16.17
CA ALA A 280 23.22 -6.81 15.68
C ALA A 280 23.20 -5.29 15.54
N THR A 281 24.29 -4.65 15.94
CA THR A 281 24.51 -3.22 15.79
C THR A 281 25.68 -2.98 14.87
N ASP A 282 25.58 -2.00 14.01
CA ASP A 282 26.66 -1.50 13.17
C ASP A 282 26.73 0.03 13.27
N ASP A 283 27.64 0.65 12.50
CA ASP A 283 27.85 2.10 12.53
C ASP A 283 26.62 2.90 12.04
N ASP A 284 25.74 2.28 11.28
CA ASP A 284 24.59 2.93 10.64
C ASP A 284 23.25 2.60 11.33
N GLY A 285 23.24 1.63 12.26
CA GLY A 285 21.97 1.25 12.87
C GLY A 285 21.93 -0.03 13.69
N VAL A 286 20.71 -0.50 13.91
CA VAL A 286 20.41 -1.73 14.64
C VAL A 286 19.53 -2.64 13.78
N ARG A 287 19.89 -3.92 13.72
CA ARG A 287 19.11 -4.98 13.10
C ARG A 287 18.67 -5.98 14.16
N ALA A 288 17.38 -6.15 14.31
CA ALA A 288 16.78 -7.20 15.14
C ALA A 288 16.06 -8.22 14.26
N GLU A 289 16.16 -9.49 14.64
CA GLU A 289 15.49 -10.57 13.94
C GLU A 289 14.91 -11.56 14.94
N VAL A 290 13.66 -11.97 14.71
CA VAL A 290 12.96 -12.88 15.60
C VAL A 290 12.09 -13.84 14.78
N ARG A 291 11.88 -15.07 15.29
CA ARG A 291 10.91 -16.03 14.76
C ARG A 291 9.73 -16.14 15.71
N ILE A 292 8.54 -16.11 15.15
CA ILE A 292 7.28 -16.25 15.89
C ILE A 292 6.46 -17.35 15.26
N ASP A 293 5.91 -18.24 16.07
CA ASP A 293 4.94 -19.24 15.61
C ASP A 293 3.70 -18.53 15.01
N ALA A 294 3.36 -18.88 13.75
CA ALA A 294 2.29 -18.22 13.03
C ALA A 294 0.91 -18.52 13.64
N GLY A 295 0.72 -19.66 14.29
CA GLY A 295 -0.53 -20.02 14.95
C GLY A 295 -0.75 -19.20 16.21
N VAL A 296 0.28 -19.04 17.04
CA VAL A 296 0.23 -18.23 18.26
C VAL A 296 -0.01 -16.76 17.90
N LEU A 297 0.76 -16.25 16.95
CA LEU A 297 0.59 -14.87 16.47
C LEU A 297 -0.82 -14.62 15.90
N ALA A 298 -1.37 -15.58 15.13
CA ALA A 298 -2.71 -15.49 14.56
C ALA A 298 -3.79 -15.38 15.63
N VAL A 299 -3.70 -16.19 16.69
CA VAL A 299 -4.64 -16.14 17.82
C VAL A 299 -4.55 -14.81 18.57
N GLY A 300 -3.32 -14.37 18.85
CA GLY A 300 -3.07 -13.10 19.53
C GLY A 300 -3.60 -11.89 18.75
N LEU A 301 -3.28 -11.80 17.46
CA LEU A 301 -3.77 -10.72 16.60
C LEU A 301 -5.29 -10.69 16.50
N ARG A 302 -5.94 -11.83 16.40
CA ARG A 302 -7.41 -11.90 16.42
C ARG A 302 -7.98 -11.31 17.70
N THR A 303 -7.35 -11.57 18.84
CA THR A 303 -7.81 -11.06 20.14
C THR A 303 -7.65 -9.55 20.25
N VAL A 304 -6.51 -9.01 19.75
CA VAL A 304 -6.17 -7.60 19.86
C VAL A 304 -6.91 -6.73 18.83
N LEU A 305 -7.03 -7.21 17.59
CA LEU A 305 -7.51 -6.39 16.46
C LEU A 305 -9.00 -6.56 16.13
N SER A 306 -9.70 -7.48 16.81
CA SER A 306 -11.06 -7.87 16.42
C SER A 306 -12.10 -6.74 16.44
N ALA A 307 -11.93 -5.71 17.26
CA ALA A 307 -12.85 -4.58 17.34
C ALA A 307 -12.54 -3.51 16.29
N GLU A 308 -11.28 -3.11 16.19
CA GLU A 308 -10.81 -2.04 15.30
C GLU A 308 -10.91 -2.39 13.82
N LEU A 309 -10.63 -3.66 13.48
CA LEU A 309 -10.72 -4.12 12.09
C LEU A 309 -12.15 -4.24 11.58
N ARG A 310 -13.12 -4.54 12.44
CA ARG A 310 -14.53 -4.52 12.03
C ARG A 310 -14.95 -3.13 11.59
N GLU A 311 -14.65 -2.11 12.37
CA GLU A 311 -14.96 -0.73 12.02
C GLU A 311 -14.31 -0.29 10.70
N LEU A 312 -13.10 -0.73 10.46
CA LEU A 312 -12.34 -0.38 9.25
C LEU A 312 -12.87 -1.08 7.99
N ILE A 313 -13.38 -2.32 8.10
CA ILE A 313 -13.86 -3.13 6.98
C ILE A 313 -15.36 -2.93 6.74
N ASP A 314 -16.14 -2.89 7.79
CA ASP A 314 -17.61 -2.78 7.70
C ASP A 314 -18.05 -1.31 7.54
N GLY A 315 -17.14 -0.35 7.78
CA GLY A 315 -17.45 1.08 7.84
C GLY A 315 -18.12 1.46 9.16
N PRO A 316 -18.27 2.74 9.47
CA PRO A 316 -19.05 3.16 10.61
C PRO A 316 -20.48 2.64 10.43
N ASP A 317 -21.02 1.99 11.47
CA ASP A 317 -22.41 1.53 11.48
C ASP A 317 -23.30 2.70 11.02
N GLU A 318 -24.05 2.50 9.95
CA GLU A 318 -25.10 3.43 9.52
C GLU A 318 -26.23 3.37 10.57
N THR A 319 -26.06 4.13 11.67
CA THR A 319 -27.09 4.38 12.66
C THR A 319 -27.91 5.61 12.33
#